data_01327a08208a21641477d7b4dfe59426
#
_entry.id   01327a08208a21641477d7b4dfe59426
#
_cell.length_a   1.000
_cell.length_b   1.000
_cell.length_c   1.000
_cell.angle_alpha   90.00
_cell.angle_beta   90.00
_cell.angle_gamma   90.00
#
_symmetry.space_group_name_H-M   'P 1'
#
loop_
_entity.id
_entity.type
_entity.pdbx_description
1 polymer ?
#
loop_
_entity_poly.entity_id
_entity_poly.type
_entity_poly.pdbx_seq_one_letter_code
_entity_poly.pdbx_strand_id
1 'polypeptide(L)'
;MTITRWAGLSLGLGILLAACGDDGGGGSSATGGTSGGGAGGSTSGGAAGSGGSSTGGDAGAGGVSGGGGSGGGGGGGGSGGSGGSGGSTTGCLAGDFLASIGKSKVLVGAAMEDSVAKSAPFDLRYQYLSGGIADGAGPCAKCDTGCTAGGTSCANGGPGCAWWGCWQYDKDPPGAFVRGFVTKAKADKQIPMLTYYMLLQAGGVAEGAAEVTKANDAAFMARYYADYRFVAQQIGGELAFVHIEPDFWGYAQQVNDDPTKIPAAVASANATDCGSLPNTIAGMGQCMIAITKKYAPKAKVSLHASGWATKFDVLLNKDSSFDVAGHATKLGNFMLAAGPNADFITVDAADRDAAWYESQGQNRWWDATNATLPHFKQAFAWAKALGGAAKKPVLWWQLPVGNMSLTNKPDQWKDNRVDYFMTHMNEVAAAHGIGAAFGAGMGGQTTPSSDGGNLVAKVKAYASGGGQAACP
;
A
#
# COMPACT_ATOMS: atom_id res chain seq x y z
N MET A 1 1.73 -33.34 9.97
CA MET A 1 1.30 -31.99 9.64
C MET A 1 2.53 -31.22 9.16
N THR A 2 2.71 -31.15 7.86
CA THR A 2 3.95 -30.69 7.23
C THR A 2 3.89 -29.18 7.10
N ILE A 3 4.67 -28.47 7.89
CA ILE A 3 4.84 -27.03 7.82
C ILE A 3 5.76 -26.75 6.63
N THR A 4 5.19 -26.31 5.53
CA THR A 4 5.94 -25.85 4.38
C THR A 4 6.54 -24.48 4.72
N ARG A 5 7.85 -24.45 4.96
CA ARG A 5 8.63 -23.23 5.11
C ARG A 5 8.59 -22.47 3.78
N TRP A 6 8.12 -21.25 3.80
CA TRP A 6 8.29 -20.29 2.73
C TRP A 6 9.76 -19.88 2.66
N ALA A 7 10.45 -20.39 1.67
CA ALA A 7 11.73 -19.83 1.27
C ALA A 7 11.42 -18.59 0.43
N GLY A 8 11.72 -17.42 0.97
CA GLY A 8 11.68 -16.18 0.20
C GLY A 8 12.67 -16.26 -0.96
N LEU A 9 12.15 -16.33 -2.16
CA LEU A 9 12.92 -16.08 -3.38
C LEU A 9 13.07 -14.56 -3.49
N SER A 10 14.24 -14.06 -3.10
CA SER A 10 14.68 -12.70 -3.43
C SER A 10 14.92 -12.64 -4.93
N LEU A 11 13.88 -12.41 -5.71
CA LEU A 11 14.03 -12.00 -7.11
C LEU A 11 14.09 -10.48 -7.12
N GLY A 12 15.19 -9.96 -7.63
CA GLY A 12 15.43 -8.54 -7.78
C GLY A 12 14.23 -7.85 -8.43
N LEU A 13 13.76 -6.82 -7.75
CA LEU A 13 12.62 -5.99 -8.10
C LEU A 13 12.95 -5.15 -9.34
N GLY A 14 12.72 -5.72 -10.51
CA GLY A 14 12.67 -4.95 -11.74
C GLY A 14 11.28 -4.33 -11.89
N ILE A 15 11.03 -3.20 -11.24
CA ILE A 15 9.80 -2.44 -11.48
C ILE A 15 9.97 -1.69 -12.80
N LEU A 16 9.54 -2.30 -13.89
CA LEU A 16 9.31 -1.65 -15.17
C LEU A 16 7.92 -1.00 -15.13
N LEU A 17 7.83 0.20 -14.61
CA LEU A 17 6.69 1.07 -14.86
C LEU A 17 7.05 2.00 -16.01
N ALA A 18 6.70 1.60 -17.22
CA ALA A 18 6.70 2.48 -18.36
C ALA A 18 5.58 3.52 -18.20
N ALA A 19 5.92 4.72 -17.78
CA ALA A 19 5.04 5.88 -17.87
C ALA A 19 5.86 7.16 -17.88
N CYS A 20 6.52 7.43 -19.00
CA CYS A 20 6.89 8.79 -19.38
C CYS A 20 6.42 8.99 -20.82
N GLY A 21 5.28 9.64 -20.98
CA GLY A 21 4.86 10.21 -22.24
C GLY A 21 5.72 11.41 -22.56
N ASP A 22 6.54 11.31 -23.58
CA ASP A 22 7.20 12.44 -24.21
C ASP A 22 6.25 13.01 -25.27
N ASP A 23 5.73 14.24 -25.01
CA ASP A 23 5.15 15.07 -26.03
C ASP A 23 6.18 16.08 -26.47
N GLY A 24 6.86 15.76 -27.58
CA GLY A 24 7.79 16.69 -28.22
C GLY A 24 8.12 16.21 -29.63
N GLY A 25 7.40 16.75 -30.63
CA GLY A 25 7.46 16.37 -32.01
C GLY A 25 8.79 16.66 -32.74
N GLY A 26 8.99 15.93 -33.84
CA GLY A 26 9.88 16.35 -34.92
C GLY A 26 10.79 15.30 -35.47
N GLY A 27 10.39 14.59 -36.50
CA GLY A 27 11.08 14.42 -37.77
C GLY A 27 12.33 13.56 -37.91
N SER A 28 12.18 12.57 -38.82
CA SER A 28 13.14 12.10 -39.82
C SER A 28 14.03 10.88 -39.56
N SER A 29 13.61 9.78 -40.20
CA SER A 29 14.36 8.86 -41.06
C SER A 29 15.85 8.56 -40.86
N ALA A 30 16.25 7.31 -40.68
CA ALA A 30 16.86 6.45 -41.69
C ALA A 30 17.69 5.29 -41.12
N THR A 31 17.35 4.10 -41.60
CA THR A 31 18.23 3.00 -42.06
C THR A 31 19.31 2.40 -41.17
N GLY A 32 19.15 1.15 -40.78
CA GLY A 32 19.97 0.03 -41.28
C GLY A 32 21.15 -0.42 -40.46
N GLY A 33 21.20 -1.71 -40.14
CA GLY A 33 22.47 -2.36 -39.79
C GLY A 33 22.33 -3.61 -38.93
N THR A 34 22.45 -4.73 -39.61
CA THR A 34 22.46 -6.13 -39.19
C THR A 34 23.70 -6.60 -38.46
N SER A 35 23.53 -7.75 -37.80
CA SER A 35 24.53 -8.82 -37.44
C SER A 35 25.30 -8.66 -36.17
N GLY A 36 25.44 -9.67 -35.32
CA GLY A 36 25.74 -11.04 -35.26
C GLY A 36 26.23 -11.36 -33.86
N GLY A 37 25.84 -12.36 -33.14
CA GLY A 37 26.39 -13.67 -33.09
C GLY A 37 27.47 -13.84 -32.02
N GLY A 38 27.27 -14.75 -31.06
CA GLY A 38 28.36 -15.25 -30.24
C GLY A 38 27.91 -15.99 -28.98
N ALA A 39 28.03 -17.31 -29.05
CA ALA A 39 27.72 -18.29 -28.01
C ALA A 39 28.88 -18.57 -27.06
N GLY A 40 28.57 -19.24 -25.94
CA GLY A 40 29.50 -20.01 -25.09
C GLY A 40 29.69 -19.41 -23.71
N GLY A 41 29.63 -20.13 -22.62
CA GLY A 41 29.83 -21.49 -22.27
C GLY A 41 29.68 -21.70 -20.77
N SER A 42 29.32 -22.87 -20.41
CA SER A 42 29.12 -23.50 -19.12
C SER A 42 30.35 -23.59 -18.20
N THR A 43 30.12 -23.76 -16.87
CA THR A 43 30.65 -24.77 -15.91
C THR A 43 30.28 -24.36 -14.49
N SER A 44 29.50 -25.09 -13.72
CA SER A 44 29.67 -26.31 -12.93
C SER A 44 30.40 -26.19 -11.61
N GLY A 45 29.76 -26.66 -10.53
CA GLY A 45 30.31 -27.25 -9.31
C GLY A 45 30.23 -26.36 -8.07
N GLY A 46 29.81 -26.78 -6.91
CA GLY A 46 29.65 -28.01 -6.17
C GLY A 46 29.35 -27.64 -4.72
N ALA A 47 28.47 -28.23 -4.11
CA ALA A 47 28.41 -29.23 -3.05
C ALA A 47 28.80 -28.81 -1.62
N ALA A 48 27.85 -29.02 -0.70
CA ALA A 48 27.81 -29.81 0.55
C ALA A 48 28.22 -29.15 1.88
N GLY A 49 27.36 -29.44 2.88
CA GLY A 49 27.65 -29.44 4.31
C GLY A 49 26.46 -29.05 5.17
N SER A 50 25.54 -29.96 5.56
CA SER A 50 25.37 -30.70 6.81
C SER A 50 25.66 -29.86 8.06
N GLY A 51 24.84 -29.68 9.07
CA GLY A 51 23.90 -30.47 9.82
C GLY A 51 23.86 -29.88 11.22
N GLY A 52 22.79 -30.06 11.96
CA GLY A 52 22.77 -29.72 13.37
C GLY A 52 21.37 -29.62 13.96
N SER A 53 20.90 -30.79 14.46
CA SER A 53 19.71 -30.92 15.33
C SER A 53 20.03 -30.51 16.75
N SER A 54 19.08 -29.91 17.47
CA SER A 54 18.87 -30.21 18.90
C SER A 54 17.43 -29.84 19.32
N THR A 55 16.80 -30.81 19.71
CA THR A 55 15.73 -31.20 20.60
C THR A 55 15.49 -30.36 21.85
N GLY A 56 14.18 -30.10 22.16
CA GLY A 56 13.59 -30.56 23.42
C GLY A 56 13.23 -29.46 24.41
N GLY A 57 12.03 -29.49 24.91
CA GLY A 57 11.67 -28.95 26.19
C GLY A 57 10.20 -28.58 26.34
N ASP A 58 9.47 -29.51 26.88
CA ASP A 58 8.06 -29.44 27.28
C ASP A 58 7.81 -28.69 28.58
N ALA A 59 6.51 -28.33 28.77
CA ALA A 59 5.70 -28.30 29.99
C ALA A 59 5.59 -26.98 30.78
N GLY A 60 4.32 -26.70 31.08
CA GLY A 60 3.93 -25.99 32.28
C GLY A 60 2.57 -25.31 32.21
N ALA A 61 1.53 -26.10 32.52
CA ALA A 61 0.19 -25.62 32.82
C ALA A 61 0.11 -24.91 34.17
N GLY A 62 -0.79 -23.92 34.33
CA GLY A 62 -1.13 -23.33 35.59
C GLY A 62 -2.22 -22.30 35.46
N GLY A 63 -3.45 -22.74 35.75
CA GLY A 63 -4.63 -21.93 35.95
C GLY A 63 -4.64 -21.24 37.30
N VAL A 64 -5.57 -20.33 37.51
CA VAL A 64 -6.54 -20.10 38.60
C VAL A 64 -7.14 -18.72 38.43
N SER A 65 -8.38 -18.61 38.11
CA SER A 65 -9.62 -18.20 38.80
C SER A 65 -9.55 -16.98 39.73
N GLY A 66 -10.54 -16.09 39.54
CA GLY A 66 -11.23 -15.52 40.66
C GLY A 66 -11.49 -14.01 40.69
N GLY A 67 -12.77 -13.67 40.64
CA GLY A 67 -13.45 -12.66 41.47
C GLY A 67 -13.42 -11.22 40.96
N GLY A 68 -14.48 -10.54 40.58
CA GLY A 68 -15.72 -10.26 41.29
C GLY A 68 -15.64 -8.93 42.04
N GLY A 69 -16.40 -7.87 41.60
CA GLY A 69 -16.53 -6.64 42.33
C GLY A 69 -17.32 -5.57 41.63
N SER A 70 -18.58 -5.49 42.00
CA SER A 70 -19.57 -4.48 41.63
C SER A 70 -19.49 -3.21 42.48
N GLY A 71 -19.99 -2.08 41.95
CA GLY A 71 -20.40 -0.88 42.66
C GLY A 71 -20.07 0.35 41.83
N GLY A 72 -20.90 1.29 41.46
CA GLY A 72 -22.08 1.84 41.97
C GLY A 72 -21.98 3.37 42.02
N GLY A 73 -22.82 4.07 41.28
CA GLY A 73 -23.48 5.25 41.78
C GLY A 73 -23.02 6.66 41.37
N GLY A 74 -23.90 7.43 40.75
CA GLY A 74 -24.16 8.85 40.97
C GLY A 74 -23.40 9.83 40.09
N GLY A 75 -23.91 10.65 39.20
CA GLY A 75 -25.01 11.60 39.37
C GLY A 75 -24.47 13.04 39.28
N GLY A 76 -24.91 13.85 38.29
CA GLY A 76 -24.69 15.28 38.30
C GLY A 76 -24.70 15.95 36.94
N GLY A 77 -25.80 16.65 36.65
CA GLY A 77 -26.08 17.35 35.42
C GLY A 77 -25.32 18.66 35.23
N GLY A 78 -25.29 19.12 34.04
CA GLY A 78 -24.83 20.43 33.60
C GLY A 78 -25.29 20.72 32.17
N SER A 79 -26.32 21.57 32.05
CA SER A 79 -26.94 22.04 30.84
C SER A 79 -26.07 23.05 30.08
N GLY A 80 -26.19 23.04 28.74
CA GLY A 80 -26.18 24.26 27.95
C GLY A 80 -25.10 24.35 26.89
N GLY A 81 -25.50 24.23 25.63
CA GLY A 81 -24.71 24.64 24.48
C GLY A 81 -25.30 24.13 23.16
N SER A 82 -26.39 24.79 22.69
CA SER A 82 -26.93 24.57 21.35
C SER A 82 -25.95 25.05 20.30
N GLY A 83 -25.54 24.18 19.39
CA GLY A 83 -24.72 24.53 18.25
C GLY A 83 -24.68 23.40 17.24
N GLY A 84 -25.48 23.51 16.15
CA GLY A 84 -25.21 22.92 14.87
C GLY A 84 -25.52 21.44 14.73
N SER A 85 -26.76 21.09 14.40
CA SER A 85 -27.18 19.80 13.92
C SER A 85 -26.56 19.47 12.56
N GLY A 86 -25.34 18.93 12.56
CA GLY A 86 -24.85 18.04 11.52
C GLY A 86 -25.24 16.64 11.98
N GLY A 87 -26.24 16.02 11.35
CA GLY A 87 -26.66 14.68 11.67
C GLY A 87 -25.48 13.71 11.57
N SER A 88 -24.93 13.32 12.73
CA SER A 88 -24.00 12.21 12.85
C SER A 88 -24.77 10.96 12.50
N THR A 89 -24.53 10.38 11.34
CA THR A 89 -24.92 9.02 11.02
C THR A 89 -24.05 8.09 11.85
N THR A 90 -24.52 7.81 13.06
CA THR A 90 -23.83 6.96 14.04
C THR A 90 -23.47 5.63 13.39
N GLY A 91 -22.16 5.44 13.07
CA GLY A 91 -21.61 4.15 12.69
C GLY A 91 -21.07 3.99 11.29
N CYS A 92 -21.14 4.95 10.38
CA CYS A 92 -20.59 4.82 9.03
C CYS A 92 -19.27 5.57 8.86
N LEU A 93 -18.15 4.89 9.16
CA LEU A 93 -16.79 5.44 9.07
C LEU A 93 -16.47 5.98 7.67
N ALA A 94 -16.94 5.29 6.62
CA ALA A 94 -16.69 5.66 5.24
C ALA A 94 -17.41 6.96 4.84
N GLY A 95 -18.66 7.13 5.30
CA GLY A 95 -19.47 8.32 4.98
C GLY A 95 -18.86 9.59 5.55
N ASP A 96 -18.46 9.59 6.80
CA ASP A 96 -17.85 10.74 7.48
C ASP A 96 -16.51 11.12 6.79
N PHE A 97 -15.70 10.12 6.45
CA PHE A 97 -14.46 10.35 5.73
C PHE A 97 -14.71 10.98 4.35
N LEU A 98 -15.58 10.38 3.54
CA LEU A 98 -15.86 10.86 2.19
C LEU A 98 -16.48 12.25 2.21
N ALA A 99 -17.38 12.55 3.14
CA ALA A 99 -17.93 13.89 3.34
C ALA A 99 -16.84 14.92 3.66
N SER A 100 -15.80 14.53 4.43
CA SER A 100 -14.67 15.40 4.77
C SER A 100 -13.81 15.83 3.57
N ILE A 101 -13.95 15.14 2.43
CA ILE A 101 -13.28 15.42 1.16
C ILE A 101 -14.24 15.83 0.04
N GLY A 102 -15.50 16.15 0.38
CA GLY A 102 -16.51 16.56 -0.58
C GLY A 102 -17.05 15.44 -1.48
N LYS A 103 -16.97 14.17 -1.04
CA LYS A 103 -17.44 12.99 -1.75
C LYS A 103 -18.56 12.31 -0.95
N SER A 104 -19.42 11.55 -1.62
CA SER A 104 -20.51 10.79 -0.98
C SER A 104 -20.62 9.35 -1.50
N LYS A 105 -19.83 9.03 -2.52
CA LYS A 105 -19.83 7.72 -3.18
C LYS A 105 -18.50 7.02 -2.96
N VAL A 106 -18.51 5.70 -2.95
CA VAL A 106 -17.31 4.86 -2.95
C VAL A 106 -16.48 5.20 -4.16
N LEU A 107 -15.20 5.51 -3.93
CA LEU A 107 -14.28 5.98 -4.96
C LEU A 107 -13.79 4.84 -5.83
N VAL A 108 -13.52 5.12 -7.10
CA VAL A 108 -12.84 4.20 -8.00
C VAL A 108 -11.58 4.87 -8.55
N GLY A 109 -10.46 4.16 -8.48
CA GLY A 109 -9.19 4.66 -8.96
C GLY A 109 -8.28 3.59 -9.52
N ALA A 110 -7.12 4.02 -10.01
CA ALA A 110 -6.08 3.11 -10.48
C ALA A 110 -4.68 3.76 -10.49
N ALA A 111 -3.64 2.89 -10.56
CA ALA A 111 -2.36 3.27 -11.15
C ALA A 111 -2.52 3.25 -12.65
N MET A 112 -2.35 4.39 -13.31
CA MET A 112 -2.67 4.49 -14.73
C MET A 112 -1.92 5.62 -15.42
N GLU A 113 -1.74 5.47 -16.71
CA GLU A 113 -1.21 6.48 -17.60
C GLU A 113 -2.22 7.63 -17.85
N ASP A 114 -1.74 8.77 -18.32
CA ASP A 114 -2.58 9.95 -18.59
C ASP A 114 -3.70 9.68 -19.58
N SER A 115 -3.46 8.83 -20.59
CA SER A 115 -4.46 8.43 -21.59
C SER A 115 -5.63 7.65 -20.97
N VAL A 116 -5.33 6.73 -20.07
CA VAL A 116 -6.34 5.95 -19.32
C VAL A 116 -7.07 6.85 -18.31
N ALA A 117 -6.34 7.69 -17.59
CA ALA A 117 -6.89 8.61 -16.61
C ALA A 117 -7.99 9.51 -17.18
N LYS A 118 -7.84 9.92 -18.44
CA LYS A 118 -8.81 10.77 -19.16
C LYS A 118 -9.94 9.99 -19.83
N SER A 119 -9.82 8.67 -19.91
CA SER A 119 -10.77 7.83 -20.68
C SER A 119 -12.05 7.50 -19.92
N ALA A 120 -12.07 7.63 -18.60
CA ALA A 120 -13.24 7.39 -17.73
C ALA A 120 -13.20 8.31 -16.50
N PRO A 121 -14.34 8.52 -15.82
CA PRO A 121 -14.41 9.40 -14.65
C PRO A 121 -13.89 8.70 -13.38
N PHE A 122 -12.60 8.40 -13.35
CA PHE A 122 -11.93 7.93 -12.15
C PHE A 122 -11.91 9.00 -11.07
N ASP A 123 -12.11 8.61 -9.81
CA ASP A 123 -12.02 9.51 -8.65
C ASP A 123 -10.62 9.66 -8.10
N LEU A 124 -9.77 8.62 -8.26
CA LEU A 124 -8.48 8.50 -7.63
C LEU A 124 -7.44 8.01 -8.66
N ARG A 125 -6.24 8.59 -8.60
CA ARG A 125 -5.06 8.12 -9.33
C ARG A 125 -3.93 7.93 -8.37
N TYR A 126 -3.26 6.76 -8.36
CA TYR A 126 -2.14 6.54 -7.46
C TYR A 126 -0.82 6.29 -8.18
N GLN A 127 0.26 6.62 -7.47
CA GLN A 127 1.63 6.46 -7.92
C GLN A 127 2.51 6.08 -6.73
N TYR A 128 3.44 5.16 -6.96
CA TYR A 128 4.48 4.84 -6.00
C TYR A 128 5.55 5.94 -5.95
N LEU A 129 6.06 6.18 -4.75
CA LEU A 129 7.33 6.81 -4.49
C LEU A 129 8.22 5.74 -3.86
N SER A 130 9.12 5.17 -4.66
CA SER A 130 9.96 4.04 -4.27
C SER A 130 11.35 4.20 -4.88
N GLY A 131 12.38 3.75 -4.19
CA GLY A 131 13.76 3.85 -4.65
C GLY A 131 14.70 4.38 -3.56
N GLY A 132 15.74 5.11 -3.94
CA GLY A 132 16.69 5.67 -3.00
C GLY A 132 16.24 6.98 -2.39
N ILE A 133 16.68 7.26 -1.18
CA ILE A 133 16.54 8.58 -0.57
C ILE A 133 17.51 9.54 -1.25
N ALA A 134 16.98 10.59 -1.84
CA ALA A 134 17.74 11.63 -2.51
C ALA A 134 18.14 12.73 -1.52
N ASP A 135 19.23 12.54 -0.83
CA ASP A 135 19.74 13.49 0.17
C ASP A 135 20.91 14.36 -0.31
N GLY A 136 21.21 14.32 -1.60
CA GLY A 136 22.33 15.05 -2.18
C GLY A 136 23.71 14.51 -1.83
N ALA A 137 23.80 13.56 -0.92
CA ALA A 137 25.08 13.00 -0.43
C ALA A 137 25.51 11.69 -1.11
N GLY A 138 24.60 11.07 -1.87
CA GLY A 138 24.83 9.78 -2.52
C GLY A 138 24.96 9.85 -4.03
N PRO A 139 24.95 8.70 -4.71
CA PRO A 139 24.94 8.61 -6.17
C PRO A 139 23.82 9.42 -6.83
N CYS A 140 22.72 9.67 -6.11
CA CYS A 140 21.60 10.45 -6.59
C CYS A 140 21.88 11.95 -6.76
N ALA A 141 22.90 12.49 -6.15
CA ALA A 141 23.30 13.89 -6.30
C ALA A 141 23.69 14.28 -7.74
N LYS A 142 23.89 13.30 -8.61
CA LYS A 142 24.30 13.48 -10.01
C LYS A 142 23.26 13.05 -11.02
N CYS A 143 22.01 12.89 -10.61
CA CYS A 143 20.91 12.53 -11.51
C CYS A 143 20.35 13.75 -12.23
N ASP A 144 21.20 14.55 -12.82
CA ASP A 144 20.87 15.78 -13.54
C ASP A 144 20.45 15.54 -15.00
N THR A 145 20.82 14.39 -15.55
CA THR A 145 20.47 14.04 -16.93
C THR A 145 20.10 12.57 -17.04
N GLY A 146 18.91 12.26 -17.53
CA GLY A 146 18.56 10.93 -18.01
C GLY A 146 18.14 9.90 -16.98
N CYS A 147 17.55 10.29 -15.85
CA CYS A 147 16.81 9.36 -15.03
C CYS A 147 15.62 8.82 -15.84
N THR A 148 15.83 7.72 -16.53
CA THR A 148 14.75 7.04 -17.23
C THR A 148 13.92 6.25 -16.26
N ALA A 149 12.63 6.11 -16.54
CA ALA A 149 11.66 5.36 -15.73
C ALA A 149 12.03 3.89 -15.47
N GLY A 150 13.05 3.39 -16.08
CA GLY A 150 13.57 2.03 -15.89
C GLY A 150 14.52 1.84 -14.72
N GLY A 151 14.71 2.84 -13.86
CA GLY A 151 15.54 2.71 -12.66
C GLY A 151 17.01 2.39 -12.93
N THR A 152 17.44 2.47 -14.15
CA THR A 152 18.84 2.35 -14.47
C THR A 152 19.48 3.70 -14.30
N SER A 153 19.85 3.89 -13.09
CA SER A 153 21.00 4.68 -12.80
C SER A 153 20.87 6.19 -12.93
N CYS A 154 20.71 6.77 -11.84
CA CYS A 154 21.70 7.81 -11.55
C CYS A 154 23.04 7.33 -12.06
N ALA A 155 23.89 8.25 -12.51
CA ALA A 155 25.13 8.01 -13.24
C ALA A 155 26.06 6.90 -12.71
N ASN A 156 25.78 6.30 -11.56
CA ASN A 156 26.58 5.24 -10.94
C ASN A 156 25.86 3.91 -10.74
N GLY A 157 24.66 3.70 -11.30
CA GLY A 157 24.00 2.40 -11.28
C GLY A 157 23.64 1.83 -9.91
N GLY A 158 23.65 2.64 -8.87
CA GLY A 158 23.32 2.17 -7.53
C GLY A 158 21.81 1.97 -7.38
N PRO A 159 21.35 0.89 -6.72
CA PRO A 159 19.93 0.61 -6.51
C PRO A 159 19.22 1.71 -5.71
N GLY A 160 19.92 2.50 -4.94
CA GLY A 160 19.36 3.57 -4.13
C GLY A 160 18.92 4.83 -4.86
N CYS A 161 19.29 4.99 -6.13
CA CYS A 161 18.93 6.17 -6.93
C CYS A 161 17.78 5.92 -7.91
N ALA A 162 17.37 4.69 -8.01
CA ALA A 162 16.36 4.34 -8.96
C ALA A 162 15.08 5.11 -8.68
N TRP A 163 14.57 5.76 -9.71
CA TRP A 163 13.23 6.29 -9.76
C TRP A 163 12.98 7.56 -8.92
N TRP A 164 12.44 7.46 -7.69
CA TRP A 164 12.07 8.62 -6.88
C TRP A 164 13.27 9.55 -6.57
N GLY A 165 14.39 8.97 -6.18
CA GLY A 165 15.57 9.73 -5.84
C GLY A 165 16.06 10.64 -6.97
N CYS A 166 16.02 10.15 -8.21
CA CYS A 166 16.36 10.94 -9.37
C CYS A 166 15.34 12.04 -9.65
N TRP A 167 14.06 11.71 -9.61
CA TRP A 167 13.00 12.67 -9.91
C TRP A 167 12.88 13.80 -8.92
N GLN A 168 13.37 13.61 -7.71
CA GLN A 168 13.43 14.66 -6.71
C GLN A 168 14.36 15.81 -7.12
N TYR A 169 15.43 15.50 -7.87
CA TYR A 169 16.46 16.46 -8.25
C TYR A 169 16.62 16.68 -9.76
N ASP A 170 15.86 16.02 -10.60
CA ASP A 170 15.99 16.11 -12.07
C ASP A 170 15.50 17.43 -12.66
N LYS A 171 14.74 18.21 -11.91
CA LYS A 171 14.15 19.48 -12.32
C LYS A 171 14.50 20.59 -11.33
N ASP A 172 14.48 21.82 -11.85
CA ASP A 172 14.60 23.01 -11.04
C ASP A 172 13.22 23.74 -11.01
N PRO A 173 12.62 23.92 -9.84
CA PRO A 173 13.09 23.48 -8.51
C PRO A 173 12.85 21.98 -8.26
N PRO A 174 13.65 21.35 -7.37
CA PRO A 174 13.47 19.95 -6.99
C PRO A 174 12.05 19.61 -6.55
N GLY A 175 11.62 18.32 -6.71
CA GLY A 175 10.28 17.86 -6.36
C GLY A 175 9.24 17.98 -7.48
N ALA A 176 9.69 18.27 -8.71
CA ALA A 176 8.81 18.45 -9.87
C ALA A 176 7.90 17.24 -10.12
N PHE A 177 8.37 16.02 -9.86
CA PHE A 177 7.57 14.81 -10.05
C PHE A 177 6.29 14.83 -9.19
N VAL A 178 6.41 15.04 -7.89
CA VAL A 178 5.24 15.07 -6.98
C VAL A 178 4.30 16.21 -7.35
N ARG A 179 4.84 17.43 -7.56
CA ARG A 179 4.01 18.59 -7.97
C ARG A 179 3.30 18.35 -9.29
N GLY A 180 4.01 17.77 -10.26
CA GLY A 180 3.46 17.45 -11.58
C GLY A 180 2.34 16.41 -11.49
N PHE A 181 2.55 15.34 -10.74
CA PHE A 181 1.55 14.30 -10.52
C PHE A 181 0.29 14.87 -9.84
N VAL A 182 0.45 15.65 -8.76
CA VAL A 182 -0.66 16.31 -8.06
C VAL A 182 -1.41 17.27 -8.99
N THR A 183 -0.69 18.07 -9.78
CA THR A 183 -1.29 19.02 -10.73
C THR A 183 -2.10 18.30 -11.82
N LYS A 184 -1.54 17.23 -12.41
CA LYS A 184 -2.21 16.45 -13.46
C LYS A 184 -3.48 15.77 -12.92
N ALA A 185 -3.39 15.08 -11.78
CA ALA A 185 -4.54 14.43 -11.18
C ALA A 185 -5.68 15.43 -10.90
N LYS A 186 -5.36 16.60 -10.34
CA LYS A 186 -6.35 17.68 -10.12
C LYS A 186 -6.98 18.20 -11.41
N ALA A 187 -6.19 18.39 -12.47
CA ALA A 187 -6.70 18.82 -13.77
C ALA A 187 -7.72 17.82 -14.33
N ASP A 188 -7.52 16.54 -14.08
CA ASP A 188 -8.43 15.44 -14.45
C ASP A 188 -9.54 15.20 -13.40
N LYS A 189 -9.67 16.08 -12.37
CA LYS A 189 -10.66 16.00 -11.26
C LYS A 189 -10.50 14.74 -10.40
N GLN A 190 -9.29 14.19 -10.35
CA GLN A 190 -8.93 13.01 -9.57
C GLN A 190 -8.20 13.42 -8.30
N ILE A 191 -8.32 12.61 -7.26
CA ILE A 191 -7.53 12.72 -6.04
C ILE A 191 -6.18 12.03 -6.30
N PRO A 192 -5.04 12.73 -6.24
CA PRO A 192 -3.74 12.07 -6.30
C PRO A 192 -3.50 11.27 -5.04
N MET A 193 -3.00 10.05 -5.17
CA MET A 193 -2.53 9.22 -4.07
C MET A 193 -1.07 8.86 -4.29
N LEU A 194 -0.25 9.11 -3.29
CA LEU A 194 1.17 8.80 -3.29
C LEU A 194 1.43 7.67 -2.29
N THR A 195 1.93 6.55 -2.79
CA THR A 195 2.36 5.41 -1.99
C THR A 195 3.85 5.55 -1.70
N TYR A 196 4.19 5.95 -0.47
CA TYR A 196 5.56 6.08 -0.01
C TYR A 196 6.08 4.73 0.45
N TYR A 197 6.96 4.11 -0.35
CA TYR A 197 7.53 2.77 -0.14
C TYR A 197 9.05 2.85 -0.25
N MET A 198 9.69 3.39 0.79
CA MET A 198 11.09 3.78 0.76
C MET A 198 11.97 3.00 1.71
N LEU A 199 11.42 2.46 2.81
CA LEU A 199 12.22 1.86 3.87
C LEU A 199 12.98 0.63 3.38
N LEU A 200 12.31 -0.29 2.71
CA LEU A 200 12.93 -1.45 2.09
C LEU A 200 13.98 -1.03 1.05
N GLN A 201 13.55 -0.21 0.11
CA GLN A 201 14.36 0.13 -1.06
C GLN A 201 15.59 0.98 -0.68
N ALA A 202 15.38 2.05 0.07
CA ALA A 202 16.45 2.93 0.52
C ALA A 202 17.30 2.34 1.65
N GLY A 203 16.70 1.47 2.46
CA GLY A 203 17.38 0.79 3.55
C GLY A 203 18.38 -0.26 3.09
N GLY A 204 18.22 -0.79 1.87
CA GLY A 204 19.10 -1.80 1.30
C GLY A 204 19.14 -3.10 2.11
N VAL A 205 18.00 -3.47 2.70
CA VAL A 205 17.85 -4.66 3.55
C VAL A 205 16.92 -5.68 2.89
N ALA A 206 16.94 -6.91 3.40
CA ALA A 206 15.96 -7.91 3.00
C ALA A 206 14.57 -7.54 3.55
N GLU A 207 13.55 -7.87 2.79
CA GLU A 207 12.15 -7.73 3.19
C GLU A 207 11.85 -8.54 4.47
N GLY A 208 11.03 -7.98 5.35
CA GLY A 208 10.61 -8.64 6.58
C GLY A 208 11.23 -8.06 7.85
N ALA A 209 11.66 -8.92 8.78
CA ALA A 209 12.23 -8.50 10.07
C ALA A 209 13.46 -7.58 9.95
N ALA A 210 14.19 -7.66 8.84
CA ALA A 210 15.35 -6.80 8.59
C ALA A 210 14.92 -5.34 8.36
N GLU A 211 13.78 -5.09 7.71
CA GLU A 211 13.21 -3.75 7.58
C GLU A 211 12.81 -3.18 8.94
N VAL A 212 12.17 -4.00 9.78
CA VAL A 212 11.78 -3.59 11.14
C VAL A 212 13.01 -3.21 11.95
N THR A 213 14.11 -3.97 11.81
CA THR A 213 15.38 -3.64 12.46
C THR A 213 15.97 -2.35 11.89
N LYS A 214 15.87 -2.13 10.57
CA LYS A 214 16.37 -0.91 9.89
C LYS A 214 15.65 0.36 10.37
N ALA A 215 14.38 0.27 10.72
CA ALA A 215 13.63 1.37 11.30
C ALA A 215 14.21 1.88 12.64
N ASN A 216 15.11 1.13 13.28
CA ASN A 216 15.83 1.57 14.49
C ASN A 216 17.23 2.14 14.22
N ASP A 217 17.66 2.26 12.97
CA ASP A 217 18.89 2.93 12.57
C ASP A 217 18.67 4.46 12.54
N ALA A 218 19.13 5.17 13.56
CA ALA A 218 18.88 6.60 13.71
C ALA A 218 19.45 7.45 12.58
N ALA A 219 20.62 7.07 12.03
CA ALA A 219 21.24 7.81 10.93
C ALA A 219 20.44 7.66 9.63
N PHE A 220 20.00 6.45 9.34
CA PHE A 220 19.12 6.19 8.20
C PHE A 220 17.76 6.86 8.36
N MET A 221 17.10 6.71 9.53
CA MET A 221 15.78 7.28 9.78
C MET A 221 15.78 8.81 9.80
N ALA A 222 16.87 9.46 10.15
CA ALA A 222 16.98 10.92 10.02
C ALA A 222 16.84 11.38 8.56
N ARG A 223 17.48 10.67 7.63
CA ARG A 223 17.38 10.91 6.18
C ARG A 223 15.97 10.55 5.67
N TYR A 224 15.44 9.43 6.10
CA TYR A 224 14.10 8.95 5.75
C TYR A 224 13.00 9.96 6.12
N TYR A 225 13.00 10.48 7.35
CA TYR A 225 12.03 11.52 7.75
C TYR A 225 12.25 12.85 7.04
N ALA A 226 13.49 13.20 6.71
CA ALA A 226 13.78 14.40 5.94
C ALA A 226 13.23 14.30 4.51
N ASP A 227 13.40 13.15 3.86
CA ASP A 227 12.84 12.86 2.53
C ASP A 227 11.30 12.85 2.57
N TYR A 228 10.70 12.18 3.54
CA TYR A 228 9.25 12.15 3.69
C TYR A 228 8.66 13.56 3.94
N ARG A 229 9.33 14.37 4.77
CA ARG A 229 8.97 15.79 4.96
C ARG A 229 9.00 16.55 3.63
N PHE A 230 10.04 16.33 2.82
CA PHE A 230 10.15 16.94 1.51
C PHE A 230 8.96 16.56 0.62
N VAL A 231 8.56 15.29 0.56
CA VAL A 231 7.34 14.85 -0.16
C VAL A 231 6.12 15.61 0.34
N ALA A 232 5.89 15.66 1.65
CA ALA A 232 4.75 16.37 2.23
C ALA A 232 4.75 17.87 1.86
N GLN A 233 5.93 18.52 1.85
CA GLN A 233 6.07 19.90 1.41
C GLN A 233 5.73 20.08 -0.08
N GLN A 234 6.04 19.12 -0.95
CA GLN A 234 5.68 19.19 -2.37
C GLN A 234 4.18 19.00 -2.62
N ILE A 235 3.48 18.27 -1.76
CA ILE A 235 2.01 18.19 -1.77
C ILE A 235 1.42 19.51 -1.28
N GLY A 236 1.98 20.10 -0.24
CA GLY A 236 1.59 21.40 0.29
C GLY A 236 0.11 21.47 0.68
N GLY A 237 -0.58 22.54 0.28
CA GLY A 237 -2.00 22.78 0.60
C GLY A 237 -3.01 22.01 -0.24
N GLU A 238 -2.60 21.00 -1.01
CA GLU A 238 -3.48 20.26 -1.91
C GLU A 238 -4.13 19.05 -1.24
N LEU A 239 -5.35 18.70 -1.68
CA LEU A 239 -5.95 17.43 -1.30
C LEU A 239 -5.20 16.31 -2.03
N ALA A 240 -4.63 15.40 -1.24
CA ALA A 240 -3.98 14.19 -1.71
C ALA A 240 -4.19 13.05 -0.71
N PHE A 241 -4.12 11.81 -1.15
CA PHE A 241 -3.98 10.66 -0.26
C PHE A 241 -2.50 10.31 -0.15
N VAL A 242 -2.06 10.00 1.05
CA VAL A 242 -0.71 9.53 1.34
C VAL A 242 -0.80 8.17 2.00
N HIS A 243 -0.25 7.18 1.34
CA HIS A 243 -0.19 5.79 1.81
C HIS A 243 1.24 5.47 2.20
N ILE A 244 1.44 5.00 3.43
CA ILE A 244 2.74 4.87 4.05
C ILE A 244 3.13 3.40 4.19
N GLU A 245 4.25 3.05 3.58
CA GLU A 245 4.99 1.79 3.72
C GLU A 245 4.09 0.55 3.61
N PRO A 246 3.74 0.13 2.39
CA PRO A 246 3.20 -1.21 2.16
C PRO A 246 4.07 -2.28 2.81
N ASP A 247 3.43 -3.36 3.31
CA ASP A 247 4.06 -4.53 3.92
C ASP A 247 4.77 -4.31 5.27
N PHE A 248 5.48 -3.21 5.46
CA PHE A 248 6.27 -2.92 6.65
C PHE A 248 5.51 -3.11 7.97
N TRP A 249 4.28 -2.61 8.07
CA TRP A 249 3.48 -2.71 9.29
C TRP A 249 3.07 -4.15 9.59
N GLY A 250 2.85 -4.95 8.54
CA GLY A 250 2.61 -6.38 8.66
C GLY A 250 3.82 -7.13 9.23
N TYR A 251 5.02 -6.84 8.75
CA TYR A 251 6.26 -7.40 9.31
C TYR A 251 6.50 -6.93 10.73
N ALA A 252 6.24 -5.66 11.04
CA ALA A 252 6.33 -5.15 12.40
C ALA A 252 5.40 -5.91 13.35
N GLN A 253 4.15 -6.16 12.95
CA GLN A 253 3.22 -6.97 13.75
C GLN A 253 3.68 -8.42 13.92
N GLN A 254 4.33 -9.01 12.92
CA GLN A 254 4.91 -10.37 13.07
C GLN A 254 6.04 -10.41 14.10
N VAL A 255 6.76 -9.30 14.30
CA VAL A 255 7.78 -9.17 15.36
C VAL A 255 7.11 -9.09 16.73
N ASN A 256 6.12 -8.21 16.89
CA ASN A 256 5.34 -8.07 18.12
C ASN A 256 3.95 -7.46 17.82
N ASP A 257 2.90 -8.02 18.42
CA ASP A 257 1.54 -7.52 18.27
C ASP A 257 1.29 -6.14 18.92
N ASP A 258 2.24 -5.65 19.72
CA ASP A 258 2.20 -4.32 20.33
C ASP A 258 3.28 -3.42 19.73
N PRO A 259 2.92 -2.47 18.84
CA PRO A 259 3.89 -1.60 18.16
C PRO A 259 4.63 -0.66 19.11
N THR A 260 4.13 -0.49 20.34
CA THR A 260 4.80 0.33 21.37
C THR A 260 6.03 -0.36 21.98
N LYS A 261 6.17 -1.67 21.75
CA LYS A 261 7.28 -2.50 22.25
C LYS A 261 8.35 -2.79 21.21
N ILE A 262 8.14 -2.37 19.97
CA ILE A 262 9.10 -2.57 18.89
C ILE A 262 9.94 -1.30 18.76
N PRO A 263 11.28 -1.36 18.96
CA PRO A 263 12.14 -0.20 18.84
C PRO A 263 12.16 0.38 17.42
N ALA A 264 12.13 1.71 17.31
CA ALA A 264 12.38 2.46 16.10
C ALA A 264 13.00 3.81 16.45
N ALA A 265 13.87 4.34 15.58
CA ALA A 265 14.45 5.66 15.79
C ALA A 265 13.46 6.74 15.33
N VAL A 266 12.86 7.46 16.27
CA VAL A 266 11.84 8.49 16.03
C VAL A 266 12.32 9.84 16.58
N ALA A 267 12.14 10.12 17.86
CA ALA A 267 12.62 11.37 18.48
C ALA A 267 14.14 11.51 18.34
N SER A 268 14.87 10.40 18.43
CA SER A 268 16.33 10.34 18.24
C SER A 268 16.78 10.66 16.82
N ALA A 269 15.91 10.42 15.82
CA ALA A 269 16.21 10.67 14.41
C ALA A 269 15.57 11.96 13.88
N ASN A 270 14.47 12.42 14.47
CA ASN A 270 13.73 13.61 14.01
C ASN A 270 13.18 14.42 15.19
N ALA A 271 14.06 15.09 15.90
CA ALA A 271 13.66 15.97 17.01
C ALA A 271 12.80 17.16 16.56
N THR A 272 12.92 17.60 15.31
CA THR A 272 12.21 18.79 14.77
C THR A 272 10.70 18.58 14.65
N ASP A 273 10.27 17.41 14.19
CA ASP A 273 8.85 17.13 13.97
C ASP A 273 8.28 16.12 14.97
N CYS A 274 9.13 15.27 15.55
CA CYS A 274 8.73 14.09 16.29
C CYS A 274 9.41 13.98 17.66
N GLY A 275 10.02 15.06 18.17
CA GLY A 275 10.84 15.05 19.38
C GLY A 275 10.09 14.64 20.68
N SER A 276 8.76 14.72 20.70
CA SER A 276 7.93 14.27 21.82
C SER A 276 7.39 12.85 21.69
N LEU A 277 7.65 12.18 20.54
CA LEU A 277 7.13 10.84 20.27
C LEU A 277 8.10 9.75 20.75
N PRO A 278 7.61 8.58 21.15
CA PRO A 278 8.46 7.49 21.60
C PRO A 278 9.30 6.90 20.46
N ASN A 279 10.49 6.39 20.79
CA ASN A 279 11.34 5.66 19.84
C ASN A 279 10.85 4.22 19.64
N THR A 280 9.66 4.07 19.05
CA THR A 280 9.00 2.80 18.78
C THR A 280 8.30 2.84 17.41
N ILE A 281 7.88 1.68 16.91
CA ILE A 281 7.09 1.58 15.67
C ILE A 281 5.78 2.38 15.79
N ALA A 282 5.14 2.39 16.96
CA ALA A 282 4.00 3.27 17.19
C ALA A 282 4.37 4.75 17.04
N GLY A 283 5.51 5.16 17.60
CA GLY A 283 6.01 6.52 17.43
C GLY A 283 6.35 6.85 15.98
N MET A 284 6.90 5.89 15.21
CA MET A 284 7.19 6.07 13.77
C MET A 284 5.91 6.39 12.98
N GLY A 285 4.84 5.60 13.14
CA GLY A 285 3.58 5.87 12.47
C GLY A 285 2.99 7.23 12.83
N GLN A 286 3.00 7.57 14.12
CA GLN A 286 2.54 8.88 14.61
C GLN A 286 3.39 10.02 14.05
N CYS A 287 4.72 9.84 13.94
CA CYS A 287 5.64 10.82 13.37
C CYS A 287 5.31 11.12 11.90
N MET A 288 5.17 10.09 11.08
CA MET A 288 4.86 10.26 9.66
C MET A 288 3.50 10.94 9.46
N ILE A 289 2.50 10.57 10.27
CA ILE A 289 1.19 11.25 10.26
C ILE A 289 1.34 12.72 10.66
N ALA A 290 2.12 13.03 11.70
CA ALA A 290 2.35 14.41 12.15
C ALA A 290 3.06 15.25 11.08
N ILE A 291 4.08 14.71 10.42
CA ILE A 291 4.75 15.35 9.27
C ILE A 291 3.74 15.67 8.17
N THR A 292 2.91 14.68 7.78
CA THR A 292 1.87 14.90 6.77
C THR A 292 0.94 16.03 7.17
N LYS A 293 0.37 16.00 8.37
CA LYS A 293 -0.58 17.03 8.84
C LYS A 293 0.06 18.43 8.93
N LYS A 294 1.34 18.50 9.25
CA LYS A 294 2.08 19.78 9.36
C LYS A 294 2.38 20.41 8.00
N TYR A 295 2.86 19.63 7.04
CA TYR A 295 3.36 20.13 5.76
C TYR A 295 2.39 19.97 4.58
N ALA A 296 1.41 19.07 4.71
CA ALA A 296 0.33 18.84 3.74
C ALA A 296 -1.03 18.79 4.47
N PRO A 297 -1.52 19.89 5.03
CA PRO A 297 -2.65 19.90 5.98
C PRO A 297 -3.98 19.42 5.41
N LYS A 298 -4.16 19.44 4.10
CA LYS A 298 -5.36 18.89 3.44
C LYS A 298 -5.20 17.43 3.01
N ALA A 299 -3.98 16.89 3.07
CA ALA A 299 -3.77 15.50 2.72
C ALA A 299 -4.41 14.57 3.76
N LYS A 300 -4.89 13.44 3.27
CA LYS A 300 -5.41 12.32 4.06
C LYS A 300 -4.37 11.21 4.07
N VAL A 301 -4.02 10.71 5.26
CA VAL A 301 -2.91 9.79 5.45
C VAL A 301 -3.38 8.44 5.96
N SER A 302 -2.80 7.37 5.41
CA SER A 302 -3.05 5.99 5.81
C SER A 302 -1.77 5.20 6.05
N LEU A 303 -1.88 4.21 6.92
CA LEU A 303 -0.93 3.11 7.05
C LEU A 303 -1.47 1.90 6.30
N HIS A 304 -0.61 0.97 5.93
CA HIS A 304 -0.98 -0.27 5.23
C HIS A 304 -1.27 -1.41 6.19
N ALA A 305 -2.34 -2.16 5.96
CA ALA A 305 -2.71 -3.34 6.74
C ALA A 305 -2.74 -4.59 5.84
N SER A 306 -1.74 -5.45 5.99
CA SER A 306 -1.59 -6.65 5.18
C SER A 306 -2.41 -7.83 5.73
N GLY A 307 -3.12 -8.55 4.86
CA GLY A 307 -3.94 -9.70 5.24
C GLY A 307 -3.18 -10.85 5.91
N TRP A 308 -1.86 -10.88 5.78
CA TRP A 308 -0.95 -11.88 6.34
C TRP A 308 -0.22 -11.42 7.64
N ALA A 309 -0.46 -10.20 8.11
CA ALA A 309 0.26 -9.60 9.25
C ALA A 309 0.22 -10.44 10.54
N THR A 310 -0.85 -11.17 10.77
CA THR A 310 -1.04 -12.04 11.94
C THR A 310 -0.44 -13.44 11.77
N LYS A 311 0.52 -13.62 10.84
CA LYS A 311 1.22 -14.88 10.49
C LYS A 311 0.35 -15.90 9.75
N PHE A 312 -0.86 -15.53 9.38
CA PHE A 312 -1.77 -16.29 8.54
C PHE A 312 -2.29 -15.38 7.43
N ASP A 313 -2.26 -15.85 6.20
CA ASP A 313 -2.89 -15.13 5.11
C ASP A 313 -4.41 -15.35 5.18
N VAL A 314 -5.10 -14.40 5.79
CA VAL A 314 -6.55 -14.46 6.01
C VAL A 314 -7.30 -14.49 4.68
N LEU A 315 -6.79 -13.77 3.67
CA LEU A 315 -7.46 -13.60 2.38
C LEU A 315 -7.36 -14.85 1.48
N LEU A 316 -6.45 -15.77 1.83
CA LEU A 316 -6.25 -17.04 1.12
C LEU A 316 -6.60 -18.25 1.99
N ASN A 317 -7.08 -18.05 3.20
CA ASN A 317 -7.40 -19.14 4.13
C ASN A 317 -8.63 -19.93 3.63
N LYS A 318 -8.51 -21.25 3.65
CA LYS A 318 -9.54 -22.20 3.18
C LYS A 318 -10.23 -22.96 4.31
N ASP A 319 -9.84 -22.71 5.55
CA ASP A 319 -10.45 -23.32 6.73
C ASP A 319 -11.71 -22.53 7.13
N SER A 320 -12.86 -23.17 7.03
CA SER A 320 -14.15 -22.56 7.39
C SER A 320 -14.31 -22.28 8.89
N SER A 321 -13.45 -22.88 9.73
CA SER A 321 -13.39 -22.63 11.17
C SER A 321 -12.44 -21.52 11.58
N PHE A 322 -11.70 -20.94 10.61
CA PHE A 322 -10.71 -19.89 10.87
C PHE A 322 -11.37 -18.60 11.35
N ASP A 323 -10.89 -18.05 12.46
CA ASP A 323 -11.40 -16.81 13.05
C ASP A 323 -10.94 -15.57 12.29
N VAL A 324 -11.56 -15.31 11.15
CA VAL A 324 -11.31 -14.14 10.30
C VAL A 324 -11.47 -12.83 11.08
N ALA A 325 -12.50 -12.72 11.91
CA ALA A 325 -12.81 -11.50 12.66
C ALA A 325 -11.80 -11.25 13.79
N GLY A 326 -11.36 -12.29 14.49
CA GLY A 326 -10.34 -12.19 15.53
C GLY A 326 -8.99 -11.73 14.96
N HIS A 327 -8.55 -12.31 13.85
CA HIS A 327 -7.32 -11.88 13.17
C HIS A 327 -7.42 -10.45 12.65
N ALA A 328 -8.53 -10.05 12.05
CA ALA A 328 -8.78 -8.69 11.61
C ALA A 328 -8.79 -7.69 12.78
N THR A 329 -9.42 -8.04 13.91
CA THR A 329 -9.44 -7.21 15.11
C THR A 329 -8.05 -7.02 15.71
N LYS A 330 -7.24 -8.08 15.74
CA LYS A 330 -5.86 -8.03 16.22
C LYS A 330 -5.02 -7.07 15.38
N LEU A 331 -5.11 -7.16 14.05
CA LEU A 331 -4.46 -6.23 13.14
C LEU A 331 -4.99 -4.81 13.31
N GLY A 332 -6.32 -4.62 13.41
CA GLY A 332 -6.94 -3.31 13.58
C GLY A 332 -6.47 -2.59 14.86
N ASN A 333 -6.31 -3.32 15.96
CA ASN A 333 -5.76 -2.78 17.20
C ASN A 333 -4.30 -2.36 17.05
N PHE A 334 -3.48 -3.15 16.34
CA PHE A 334 -2.11 -2.78 15.99
C PHE A 334 -2.06 -1.48 15.18
N MET A 335 -2.89 -1.39 14.14
CA MET A 335 -2.99 -0.20 13.28
C MET A 335 -3.47 1.04 14.06
N LEU A 336 -4.43 0.88 14.96
CA LEU A 336 -4.89 1.96 15.83
C LEU A 336 -3.77 2.47 16.76
N ALA A 337 -2.97 1.58 17.31
CA ALA A 337 -1.84 1.95 18.18
C ALA A 337 -0.70 2.61 17.38
N ALA A 338 -0.40 2.12 16.17
CA ALA A 338 0.62 2.68 15.29
C ALA A 338 0.21 4.04 14.69
N GLY A 339 -1.07 4.22 14.37
CA GLY A 339 -1.57 5.42 13.69
C GLY A 339 -2.93 5.90 14.20
N PRO A 340 -3.05 6.34 15.47
CA PRO A 340 -4.35 6.75 16.03
C PRO A 340 -4.98 7.91 15.25
N ASN A 341 -4.16 8.77 14.69
CA ASN A 341 -4.56 9.95 13.91
C ASN A 341 -4.49 9.75 12.38
N ALA A 342 -4.32 8.51 11.90
CA ALA A 342 -4.51 8.21 10.48
C ALA A 342 -5.94 8.51 10.06
N ASP A 343 -6.15 8.89 8.79
CA ASP A 343 -7.49 9.21 8.28
C ASP A 343 -8.23 7.94 7.81
N PHE A 344 -7.51 6.97 7.28
CA PHE A 344 -8.03 5.69 6.78
C PHE A 344 -6.95 4.60 6.85
N ILE A 345 -7.32 3.37 6.55
CA ILE A 345 -6.42 2.22 6.41
C ILE A 345 -6.41 1.80 4.95
N THR A 346 -5.22 1.50 4.42
CA THR A 346 -5.07 0.93 3.08
C THR A 346 -4.83 -0.57 3.19
N VAL A 347 -5.48 -1.36 2.36
CA VAL A 347 -5.34 -2.82 2.28
C VAL A 347 -5.16 -3.25 0.83
N ASP A 348 -4.48 -4.36 0.62
CA ASP A 348 -4.34 -4.99 -0.69
C ASP A 348 -4.99 -6.37 -0.73
N ALA A 349 -5.19 -6.90 -1.93
CA ALA A 349 -5.70 -8.25 -2.14
C ALA A 349 -4.62 -9.21 -2.63
N ALA A 350 -3.73 -8.72 -3.47
CA ALA A 350 -2.60 -9.44 -4.04
C ALA A 350 -1.76 -8.45 -4.88
N ASP A 351 -0.50 -8.75 -5.03
CA ASP A 351 0.44 -7.97 -5.86
C ASP A 351 0.44 -8.38 -7.34
N ARG A 352 -0.23 -9.50 -7.68
CA ARG A 352 -0.30 -10.05 -9.05
C ARG A 352 -1.67 -10.63 -9.36
N ASP A 353 -1.95 -10.75 -10.66
CA ASP A 353 -3.15 -11.39 -11.18
C ASP A 353 -3.25 -12.87 -10.79
N ALA A 354 -4.47 -13.37 -10.54
CA ALA A 354 -4.70 -14.74 -10.08
C ALA A 354 -4.19 -15.80 -11.04
N ALA A 355 -4.36 -15.60 -12.37
CA ALA A 355 -3.86 -16.53 -13.35
C ALA A 355 -2.33 -16.53 -13.49
N TRP A 356 -1.65 -15.43 -13.15
CA TRP A 356 -0.20 -15.44 -13.04
C TRP A 356 0.24 -16.38 -11.91
N TYR A 357 -0.38 -16.28 -10.73
CA TYR A 357 -0.09 -17.19 -9.62
C TYR A 357 -0.39 -18.64 -9.98
N GLU A 358 -1.49 -18.89 -10.69
CA GLU A 358 -1.85 -20.23 -11.16
C GLU A 358 -0.79 -20.81 -12.10
N SER A 359 -0.20 -19.99 -12.99
CA SER A 359 0.92 -20.39 -13.85
C SER A 359 2.19 -20.76 -13.06
N GLN A 360 2.30 -20.31 -11.80
CA GLN A 360 3.37 -20.64 -10.86
C GLN A 360 2.97 -21.78 -9.90
N GLY A 361 1.86 -22.48 -10.15
CA GLY A 361 1.36 -23.57 -9.31
C GLY A 361 0.69 -23.12 -8.01
N GLN A 362 0.32 -21.83 -7.90
CA GLN A 362 -0.34 -21.28 -6.72
C GLN A 362 -1.77 -20.87 -7.07
N ASN A 363 -2.74 -21.29 -6.26
CA ASN A 363 -4.12 -20.87 -6.44
C ASN A 363 -4.42 -19.67 -5.52
N ARG A 364 -4.58 -18.47 -6.12
CA ARG A 364 -4.97 -17.24 -5.43
C ARG A 364 -6.27 -16.64 -5.98
N TRP A 365 -7.07 -17.44 -6.65
CA TRP A 365 -8.43 -17.08 -7.03
C TRP A 365 -9.32 -16.94 -5.81
N TRP A 366 -10.17 -15.94 -5.82
CA TRP A 366 -11.30 -15.83 -4.90
C TRP A 366 -12.57 -16.31 -5.61
N ASP A 367 -13.34 -17.14 -4.96
CA ASP A 367 -14.60 -17.66 -5.51
C ASP A 367 -15.65 -16.54 -5.60
N ALA A 368 -16.02 -16.16 -6.83
CA ALA A 368 -17.03 -15.15 -7.10
C ALA A 368 -18.45 -15.58 -6.76
N THR A 369 -18.70 -16.89 -6.61
CA THR A 369 -20.00 -17.40 -6.16
C THR A 369 -20.13 -17.38 -4.64
N ASN A 370 -19.02 -17.17 -3.93
CA ASN A 370 -18.92 -17.22 -2.47
C ASN A 370 -19.35 -18.56 -1.84
N ALA A 371 -19.27 -19.65 -2.58
CA ALA A 371 -19.60 -20.99 -2.12
C ALA A 371 -18.40 -21.71 -1.47
N THR A 372 -17.19 -21.42 -1.94
CA THR A 372 -15.94 -22.07 -1.49
C THR A 372 -14.88 -21.05 -1.10
N LEU A 373 -14.10 -21.34 -0.07
CA LEU A 373 -12.99 -20.51 0.40
C LEU A 373 -11.74 -20.71 -0.46
N PRO A 374 -10.94 -19.66 -0.67
CA PRO A 374 -11.17 -18.28 -0.27
C PRO A 374 -12.16 -17.58 -1.21
N HIS A 375 -12.94 -16.66 -0.70
CA HIS A 375 -13.95 -15.95 -1.48
C HIS A 375 -14.06 -14.46 -1.08
N PHE A 376 -14.77 -13.67 -1.88
CA PHE A 376 -14.90 -12.22 -1.69
C PHE A 376 -15.59 -11.84 -0.38
N LYS A 377 -16.62 -12.56 0.05
CA LYS A 377 -17.28 -12.28 1.34
C LYS A 377 -16.35 -12.45 2.55
N GLN A 378 -15.40 -13.40 2.49
CA GLN A 378 -14.38 -13.53 3.54
C GLN A 378 -13.49 -12.29 3.59
N ALA A 379 -13.03 -11.80 2.44
CA ALA A 379 -12.22 -10.60 2.35
C ALA A 379 -12.95 -9.36 2.85
N PHE A 380 -14.22 -9.18 2.49
CA PHE A 380 -15.03 -8.06 2.99
C PHE A 380 -15.38 -8.19 4.49
N ALA A 381 -15.60 -9.40 5.00
CA ALA A 381 -15.78 -9.63 6.44
C ALA A 381 -14.50 -9.26 7.22
N TRP A 382 -13.34 -9.63 6.69
CA TRP A 382 -12.06 -9.22 7.25
C TRP A 382 -11.88 -7.70 7.25
N ALA A 383 -12.10 -7.03 6.12
CA ALA A 383 -11.97 -5.58 5.99
C ALA A 383 -12.92 -4.83 6.94
N LYS A 384 -14.17 -5.34 7.10
CA LYS A 384 -15.15 -4.78 8.03
C LYS A 384 -14.66 -4.85 9.48
N ALA A 385 -14.20 -6.02 9.91
CA ALA A 385 -13.71 -6.22 11.28
C ALA A 385 -12.43 -5.39 11.53
N LEU A 386 -11.52 -5.34 10.56
CA LEU A 386 -10.32 -4.51 10.59
C LEU A 386 -10.67 -3.02 10.78
N GLY A 387 -11.53 -2.47 9.90
CA GLY A 387 -11.94 -1.07 9.95
C GLY A 387 -12.65 -0.72 11.25
N GLY A 388 -13.52 -1.62 11.75
CA GLY A 388 -14.21 -1.47 13.03
C GLY A 388 -13.23 -1.40 14.21
N ALA A 389 -12.24 -2.29 14.27
CA ALA A 389 -11.23 -2.32 15.33
C ALA A 389 -10.26 -1.12 15.24
N ALA A 390 -9.81 -0.77 14.06
CA ALA A 390 -8.97 0.39 13.81
C ALA A 390 -9.72 1.72 13.96
N LYS A 391 -11.06 1.71 13.98
CA LYS A 391 -11.94 2.88 13.95
C LYS A 391 -11.66 3.79 12.75
N LYS A 392 -11.36 3.18 11.61
CA LYS A 392 -10.99 3.85 10.36
C LYS A 392 -11.69 3.20 9.17
N PRO A 393 -12.07 3.99 8.16
CA PRO A 393 -12.53 3.41 6.90
C PRO A 393 -11.38 2.77 6.14
N VAL A 394 -11.71 1.93 5.16
CA VAL A 394 -10.76 1.08 4.44
C VAL A 394 -10.72 1.45 2.96
N LEU A 395 -9.53 1.61 2.40
CA LEU A 395 -9.30 1.72 0.96
C LEU A 395 -8.66 0.43 0.44
N TRP A 396 -9.34 -0.26 -0.45
CA TRP A 396 -8.74 -1.33 -1.23
C TRP A 396 -7.79 -0.73 -2.27
N TRP A 397 -6.55 -1.16 -2.27
CA TRP A 397 -5.50 -0.63 -3.10
C TRP A 397 -4.76 -1.75 -3.82
N GLN A 398 -4.14 -1.44 -4.96
CA GLN A 398 -3.37 -2.37 -5.77
C GLN A 398 -4.16 -3.64 -6.14
N LEU A 399 -5.48 -3.49 -6.33
CA LEU A 399 -6.31 -4.60 -6.79
C LEU A 399 -5.87 -5.04 -8.19
N PRO A 400 -5.62 -6.35 -8.43
CA PRO A 400 -5.29 -6.85 -9.75
C PRO A 400 -6.27 -6.40 -10.84
N VAL A 401 -5.74 -6.06 -12.01
CA VAL A 401 -6.50 -5.44 -13.12
C VAL A 401 -6.98 -6.42 -14.15
N GLY A 402 -6.47 -7.65 -14.14
CA GLY A 402 -6.81 -8.67 -15.12
C GLY A 402 -8.30 -8.85 -15.34
N ASN A 403 -8.67 -9.40 -16.48
CA ASN A 403 -10.04 -9.76 -16.79
C ASN A 403 -10.13 -11.16 -17.41
N MET A 404 -11.32 -11.78 -17.30
CA MET A 404 -11.52 -13.17 -17.70
C MET A 404 -11.44 -13.43 -19.21
N SER A 405 -11.44 -12.38 -20.04
CA SER A 405 -11.32 -12.50 -21.51
C SER A 405 -9.87 -12.51 -22.01
N LEU A 406 -8.88 -12.23 -21.13
CA LEU A 406 -7.46 -12.21 -21.50
C LEU A 406 -6.88 -13.62 -21.73
N THR A 407 -5.69 -13.70 -22.30
CA THR A 407 -5.11 -14.96 -22.82
C THR A 407 -3.99 -15.54 -21.95
N ASN A 408 -3.73 -15.01 -20.76
CA ASN A 408 -2.68 -15.46 -19.84
C ASN A 408 -1.27 -15.41 -20.45
N LYS A 409 -0.85 -14.24 -20.86
CA LYS A 409 0.51 -13.93 -21.30
C LYS A 409 1.02 -12.71 -20.53
N PRO A 410 2.32 -12.42 -20.55
CA PRO A 410 2.86 -11.21 -19.93
C PRO A 410 2.01 -9.96 -20.27
N ASP A 411 1.73 -9.16 -19.26
CA ASP A 411 0.90 -7.94 -19.29
C ASP A 411 -0.61 -8.18 -19.60
N GLN A 412 -1.07 -9.42 -19.74
CA GLN A 412 -2.46 -9.77 -20.04
C GLN A 412 -2.90 -11.06 -19.31
N TRP A 413 -3.03 -11.00 -18.01
CA TRP A 413 -3.43 -12.12 -17.18
C TRP A 413 -4.91 -12.07 -16.80
N LYS A 414 -5.55 -13.23 -16.66
CA LYS A 414 -6.91 -13.30 -16.13
C LYS A 414 -6.95 -13.03 -14.65
N ASP A 415 -7.94 -12.25 -14.23
CA ASP A 415 -8.31 -12.04 -12.83
C ASP A 415 -9.81 -11.69 -12.76
N ASN A 416 -10.47 -12.02 -11.66
CA ASN A 416 -11.90 -11.77 -11.48
C ASN A 416 -12.19 -10.58 -10.54
N ARG A 417 -11.18 -9.92 -10.00
CA ARG A 417 -11.35 -8.87 -8.97
C ARG A 417 -11.99 -7.61 -9.54
N VAL A 418 -11.61 -7.15 -10.74
CA VAL A 418 -12.26 -6.00 -11.37
C VAL A 418 -13.74 -6.24 -11.52
N ASP A 419 -14.12 -7.40 -12.08
CA ASP A 419 -15.52 -7.74 -12.33
C ASP A 419 -16.32 -7.82 -11.04
N TYR A 420 -15.79 -8.48 -10.01
CA TYR A 420 -16.51 -8.63 -8.73
C TYR A 420 -16.64 -7.29 -8.00
N PHE A 421 -15.54 -6.58 -7.78
CA PHE A 421 -15.60 -5.30 -7.06
C PHE A 421 -16.55 -4.31 -7.75
N MET A 422 -16.44 -4.16 -9.07
CA MET A 422 -17.25 -3.17 -9.81
C MET A 422 -18.74 -3.52 -9.86
N THR A 423 -19.12 -4.77 -9.62
CA THR A 423 -20.52 -5.20 -9.54
C THR A 423 -21.04 -5.31 -8.10
N HIS A 424 -20.15 -5.30 -7.09
CA HIS A 424 -20.49 -5.48 -5.68
C HIS A 424 -19.97 -4.33 -4.79
N MET A 425 -19.96 -3.10 -5.30
CA MET A 425 -19.53 -1.92 -4.54
C MET A 425 -20.37 -1.67 -3.27
N ASN A 426 -21.59 -2.21 -3.20
CA ASN A 426 -22.41 -2.22 -1.98
C ASN A 426 -21.76 -3.07 -0.86
N GLU A 427 -21.08 -4.17 -1.18
CA GLU A 427 -20.34 -4.99 -0.20
C GLU A 427 -19.07 -4.25 0.27
N VAL A 428 -18.39 -3.55 -0.62
CA VAL A 428 -17.26 -2.66 -0.27
C VAL A 428 -17.74 -1.58 0.72
N ALA A 429 -18.85 -0.89 0.41
CA ALA A 429 -19.42 0.12 1.29
C ALA A 429 -19.84 -0.45 2.67
N ALA A 430 -20.47 -1.63 2.71
CA ALA A 430 -20.89 -2.31 3.93
C ALA A 430 -19.70 -2.78 4.80
N ALA A 431 -18.50 -2.87 4.21
CA ALA A 431 -17.25 -3.21 4.87
C ALA A 431 -16.38 -1.98 5.25
N HIS A 432 -17.01 -0.83 5.48
CA HIS A 432 -16.35 0.46 5.74
C HIS A 432 -15.45 0.96 4.59
N GLY A 433 -15.66 0.47 3.37
CA GLY A 433 -14.86 0.81 2.20
C GLY A 433 -15.12 2.21 1.70
N ILE A 434 -14.04 3.00 1.50
CA ILE A 434 -14.08 4.32 0.86
C ILE A 434 -13.77 4.26 -0.62
N GLY A 435 -13.22 3.16 -1.11
CA GLY A 435 -12.87 3.03 -2.51
C GLY A 435 -12.18 1.73 -2.86
N ALA A 436 -12.02 1.53 -4.16
CA ALA A 436 -11.26 0.48 -4.80
C ALA A 436 -10.31 1.08 -5.83
N ALA A 437 -9.00 0.89 -5.64
CA ALA A 437 -7.94 1.36 -6.53
C ALA A 437 -7.23 0.17 -7.16
N PHE A 438 -7.25 0.10 -8.48
CA PHE A 438 -6.74 -1.01 -9.27
C PHE A 438 -5.33 -0.72 -9.79
N GLY A 439 -4.48 -1.74 -9.89
CA GLY A 439 -3.14 -1.58 -10.44
C GLY A 439 -2.27 -2.80 -10.23
N ALA A 440 -1.25 -2.92 -11.06
CA ALA A 440 -0.25 -3.97 -10.94
C ALA A 440 0.71 -3.66 -9.78
N GLY A 441 1.00 -4.65 -8.94
CA GLY A 441 2.02 -4.58 -7.90
C GLY A 441 3.41 -4.94 -8.41
N MET A 442 3.49 -5.61 -9.57
CA MET A 442 4.74 -6.07 -10.17
C MET A 442 4.73 -5.89 -11.69
N GLY A 443 5.93 -5.83 -12.27
CA GLY A 443 6.09 -5.83 -13.73
C GLY A 443 5.55 -7.11 -14.37
N GLY A 444 5.10 -7.01 -15.63
CA GLY A 444 4.56 -8.14 -16.40
C GLY A 444 3.13 -8.55 -15.98
N GLN A 445 2.49 -7.79 -15.10
CA GLN A 445 1.09 -7.95 -14.70
C GLN A 445 0.18 -7.08 -15.57
N THR A 446 -1.13 -7.40 -15.56
CA THR A 446 -2.11 -6.61 -16.28
C THR A 446 -2.23 -5.20 -15.71
N THR A 447 -2.20 -4.22 -16.58
CA THR A 447 -2.37 -2.81 -16.24
C THR A 447 -3.67 -2.27 -16.82
N PRO A 448 -4.16 -1.09 -16.40
CA PRO A 448 -5.35 -0.49 -17.02
C PRO A 448 -5.22 -0.17 -18.53
N SER A 449 -3.99 -0.13 -19.06
CA SER A 449 -3.73 0.03 -20.50
C SER A 449 -3.67 -1.30 -21.28
N SER A 450 -3.48 -2.43 -20.59
CA SER A 450 -3.34 -3.75 -21.21
C SER A 450 -4.50 -4.73 -20.94
N ASP A 451 -5.49 -4.32 -20.13
CA ASP A 451 -6.65 -5.12 -19.72
C ASP A 451 -7.74 -5.26 -20.80
N GLY A 452 -7.51 -4.76 -22.01
CA GLY A 452 -8.50 -4.74 -23.08
C GLY A 452 -9.62 -3.72 -22.88
N GLY A 453 -9.45 -2.74 -21.99
CA GLY A 453 -10.40 -1.66 -21.72
C GLY A 453 -11.53 -2.06 -20.73
N ASN A 454 -11.41 -3.20 -20.07
CA ASN A 454 -12.42 -3.69 -19.12
C ASN A 454 -12.64 -2.74 -17.95
N LEU A 455 -11.57 -2.32 -17.28
CA LEU A 455 -11.65 -1.41 -16.13
C LEU A 455 -12.30 -0.08 -16.54
N VAL A 456 -11.87 0.50 -17.66
CA VAL A 456 -12.42 1.75 -18.21
C VAL A 456 -13.93 1.62 -18.47
N ALA A 457 -14.37 0.52 -19.09
CA ALA A 457 -15.78 0.26 -19.35
C ALA A 457 -16.59 0.12 -18.06
N LYS A 458 -16.06 -0.58 -17.05
CA LYS A 458 -16.69 -0.77 -15.74
C LYS A 458 -16.81 0.55 -14.97
N VAL A 459 -15.77 1.39 -14.99
CA VAL A 459 -15.80 2.71 -14.33
C VAL A 459 -16.83 3.62 -14.98
N LYS A 460 -16.94 3.65 -16.31
CA LYS A 460 -18.00 4.38 -17.01
C LYS A 460 -19.40 3.90 -16.60
N ALA A 461 -19.61 2.58 -16.58
CA ALA A 461 -20.89 1.99 -16.15
C ALA A 461 -21.24 2.34 -14.70
N TYR A 462 -20.26 2.24 -13.79
CA TYR A 462 -20.42 2.60 -12.39
C TYR A 462 -20.82 4.08 -12.21
N ALA A 463 -20.13 4.98 -12.89
CA ALA A 463 -20.44 6.41 -12.82
C ALA A 463 -21.79 6.77 -13.42
N SER A 464 -22.15 6.16 -14.58
CA SER A 464 -23.45 6.38 -15.22
C SER A 464 -24.61 5.82 -14.39
N GLY A 465 -24.38 4.78 -13.59
CA GLY A 465 -25.31 4.24 -12.60
C GLY A 465 -25.44 5.09 -11.34
N GLY A 466 -24.75 6.23 -11.24
CA GLY A 466 -24.79 7.15 -10.10
C GLY A 466 -23.84 6.76 -8.96
N GLY A 467 -23.05 5.69 -9.09
CA GLY A 467 -22.11 5.21 -8.09
C GLY A 467 -22.79 4.68 -6.80
N GLN A 468 -22.04 3.98 -5.98
CA GLN A 468 -22.50 3.41 -4.70
C GLN A 468 -22.34 4.42 -3.56
N ALA A 469 -23.38 4.69 -2.80
CA ALA A 469 -23.28 5.48 -1.57
C ALA A 469 -22.38 4.77 -0.54
N ALA A 470 -21.60 5.55 0.20
CA ALA A 470 -20.67 5.00 1.20
C ALA A 470 -21.34 4.31 2.38
N CYS A 471 -22.57 4.70 2.68
CA CYS A 471 -23.37 4.16 3.78
C CYS A 471 -24.71 3.70 3.18
N PRO A 472 -24.82 2.41 2.83
CA PRO A 472 -26.05 1.86 2.24
C PRO A 472 -27.21 1.83 3.22
#